data_dd191342ef943ca3b99ab20b336e2986
#
_entry.id   dd191342ef943ca3b99ab20b336e2986
#
_cell.length_a   1.000
_cell.length_b   1.000
_cell.length_c   1.000
_cell.angle_alpha   90.00
_cell.angle_beta   90.00
_cell.angle_gamma   90.00
#
_symmetry.space_group_name_H-M   'P 1'
#
loop_
_entity.id
_entity.type
_entity.pdbx_description
1 polymer ?
#
loop_
_entity_poly.entity_id
_entity_poly.type
_entity_poly.pdbx_seq_one_letter_code
_entity_poly.pdbx_strand_id
1 'polypeptide(L)'
;LGEEVSNGTLDLGSEEVENGDFSNSGVGDFTAIEGGLTQVSNELILTTTTTADNAIDYNIPLVVGKTYKATLLFNEVGSSTNKWALYSGGYLNGADNREVQAYGVHTVTFVATNTTLSIQTYGAGAIATYSFDNISVKEIPDWSFGEGWSYVDGKASLVHVSTTEYLSQELTGLVDGRTYVISFDLD
;
A
#
# COMPACT_ATOMS: atom_id res chain seq x y z
N LEU A 1 32.46 -12.68 12.10
CA LEU A 1 31.21 -13.30 11.62
C LEU A 1 30.39 -12.17 11.01
N GLY A 2 29.95 -12.32 9.78
CA GLY A 2 29.08 -11.34 9.13
C GLY A 2 27.63 -11.54 9.56
N GLU A 3 26.82 -10.49 9.45
CA GLU A 3 25.36 -10.54 9.55
C GLU A 3 24.83 -11.28 8.32
N GLU A 4 24.02 -12.31 8.52
CA GLU A 4 23.40 -13.07 7.42
C GLU A 4 21.94 -12.64 7.18
N VAL A 5 21.37 -11.84 8.11
CA VAL A 5 20.05 -11.24 7.97
C VAL A 5 20.22 -9.85 7.36
N SER A 6 19.74 -9.64 6.16
CA SER A 6 19.68 -8.30 5.58
C SER A 6 18.47 -7.55 6.11
N ASN A 7 18.58 -6.22 6.21
CA ASN A 7 17.53 -5.33 6.72
C ASN A 7 16.91 -5.83 8.05
N GLY A 8 17.74 -6.23 9.00
CA GLY A 8 17.29 -6.66 10.34
C GLY A 8 16.54 -5.58 11.13
N THR A 9 16.74 -4.29 10.77
CA THR A 9 16.03 -3.13 11.32
C THR A 9 14.70 -2.84 10.62
N LEU A 10 14.35 -3.60 9.59
CA LEU A 10 13.15 -3.39 8.77
C LEU A 10 13.07 -1.96 8.17
N ASP A 11 14.20 -1.42 7.73
CA ASP A 11 14.24 -0.12 7.08
C ASP A 11 13.47 -0.17 5.74
N LEU A 12 12.66 0.86 5.48
CA LEU A 12 11.95 0.98 4.22
C LEU A 12 12.91 1.32 3.08
N GLY A 13 12.63 0.78 1.91
CA GLY A 13 13.28 1.13 0.65
C GLY A 13 12.96 2.56 0.21
N SER A 14 13.38 2.89 -1.01
CA SER A 14 13.09 4.18 -1.64
C SER A 14 11.59 4.38 -1.84
N GLU A 15 11.20 5.65 -2.03
CA GLU A 15 9.84 6.00 -2.44
C GLU A 15 9.60 5.58 -3.91
N GLU A 16 8.53 4.87 -4.15
CA GLU A 16 8.13 4.41 -5.48
C GLU A 16 7.10 5.34 -6.16
N VAL A 17 6.50 6.27 -5.39
CA VAL A 17 5.52 7.22 -5.90
C VAL A 17 6.15 8.58 -6.11
N GLU A 18 6.21 9.03 -7.35
CA GLU A 18 6.61 10.40 -7.67
C GLU A 18 5.44 11.37 -7.44
N ASN A 19 5.73 12.52 -6.82
CA ASN A 19 4.76 13.58 -6.54
C ASN A 19 3.51 13.10 -5.75
N GLY A 20 3.68 12.16 -4.83
CA GLY A 20 2.56 11.65 -4.04
C GLY A 20 1.98 12.65 -3.03
N ASP A 21 2.71 13.73 -2.73
CA ASP A 21 2.27 14.89 -1.94
C ASP A 21 1.66 16.01 -2.81
N PHE A 22 1.62 15.81 -4.12
CA PHE A 22 1.08 16.75 -5.12
C PHE A 22 1.60 18.19 -4.98
N SER A 23 2.80 18.37 -4.43
CA SER A 23 3.44 19.68 -4.27
C SER A 23 3.92 20.26 -5.61
N ASN A 24 4.20 19.40 -6.57
CA ASN A 24 4.47 19.79 -7.95
C ASN A 24 3.16 19.88 -8.76
N SER A 25 3.16 20.72 -9.80
CA SER A 25 1.96 20.88 -10.63
C SER A 25 1.60 19.61 -11.40
N GLY A 26 0.32 19.26 -11.40
CA GLY A 26 -0.24 18.13 -12.14
C GLY A 26 -0.40 16.87 -11.31
N VAL A 27 -1.04 15.89 -11.91
CA VAL A 27 -1.38 14.61 -11.25
C VAL A 27 -0.25 13.57 -11.33
N GLY A 28 0.92 13.94 -11.85
CA GLY A 28 2.02 12.99 -12.03
C GLY A 28 1.63 11.84 -12.97
N ASP A 29 2.10 10.64 -12.64
CA ASP A 29 1.82 9.41 -13.40
C ASP A 29 0.48 8.75 -13.02
N PHE A 30 -0.35 9.44 -12.22
CA PHE A 30 -1.69 8.96 -11.92
C PHE A 30 -2.63 9.12 -13.11
N THR A 31 -3.38 8.07 -13.43
CA THR A 31 -4.35 8.06 -14.52
C THR A 31 -5.71 7.62 -14.02
N ALA A 32 -6.78 8.32 -14.44
CA ALA A 32 -8.14 7.84 -14.18
C ALA A 32 -8.52 6.81 -15.24
N ILE A 33 -8.99 5.63 -14.81
CA ILE A 33 -9.58 4.64 -15.72
C ILE A 33 -10.96 5.11 -16.16
N GLU A 34 -11.74 5.61 -15.21
CA GLU A 34 -13.01 6.29 -15.47
C GLU A 34 -13.12 7.52 -14.60
N GLY A 35 -13.85 8.54 -15.07
CA GLY A 35 -13.98 9.81 -14.35
C GLY A 35 -12.93 10.84 -14.77
N GLY A 36 -12.82 11.91 -14.00
CA GLY A 36 -11.87 12.99 -14.19
C GLY A 36 -10.87 13.05 -13.04
N LEU A 37 -9.59 13.23 -13.37
CA LEU A 37 -8.53 13.39 -12.39
C LEU A 37 -7.93 14.79 -12.49
N THR A 38 -7.85 15.49 -11.38
CA THR A 38 -7.29 16.84 -11.30
C THR A 38 -6.48 17.01 -10.02
N GLN A 39 -5.57 17.97 -10.02
CA GLN A 39 -4.88 18.40 -8.81
C GLN A 39 -5.46 19.74 -8.37
N VAL A 40 -5.85 19.85 -7.11
CA VAL A 40 -6.34 21.09 -6.49
C VAL A 40 -5.73 21.24 -5.10
N SER A 41 -5.07 22.36 -4.84
CA SER A 41 -4.49 22.68 -3.50
C SER A 41 -3.57 21.59 -2.94
N ASN A 42 -2.74 21.00 -3.78
CA ASN A 42 -1.84 19.87 -3.48
C ASN A 42 -2.56 18.56 -3.11
N GLU A 43 -3.78 18.39 -3.57
CA GLU A 43 -4.53 17.14 -3.41
C GLU A 43 -4.88 16.55 -4.78
N LEU A 44 -4.91 15.23 -4.87
CA LEU A 44 -5.40 14.48 -6.02
C LEU A 44 -6.92 14.35 -5.92
N ILE A 45 -7.63 14.92 -6.86
CA ILE A 45 -9.09 14.90 -6.89
C ILE A 45 -9.58 13.97 -8.00
N LEU A 46 -10.29 12.91 -7.62
CA LEU A 46 -11.03 12.05 -8.53
C LEU A 46 -12.50 12.45 -8.53
N THR A 47 -13.02 12.85 -9.68
CA THR A 47 -14.46 13.01 -9.90
C THR A 47 -14.97 11.79 -10.64
N THR A 48 -15.84 11.00 -9.99
CA THR A 48 -16.39 9.78 -10.57
C THR A 48 -17.45 10.08 -11.62
N THR A 49 -17.73 9.10 -12.47
CA THR A 49 -18.91 9.11 -13.34
C THR A 49 -20.12 8.51 -12.63
N THR A 50 -21.27 8.49 -13.29
CA THR A 50 -22.48 7.79 -12.78
C THR A 50 -22.38 6.27 -12.85
N THR A 51 -21.33 5.73 -13.45
CA THR A 51 -21.07 4.29 -13.51
C THR A 51 -20.54 3.78 -12.17
N ALA A 52 -20.68 2.50 -11.91
CA ALA A 52 -20.58 1.95 -10.57
C ALA A 52 -19.17 2.01 -9.96
N ASP A 53 -18.15 1.74 -10.74
CA ASP A 53 -16.79 1.61 -10.26
C ASP A 53 -15.85 2.52 -11.06
N ASN A 54 -15.07 3.31 -10.36
CA ASN A 54 -14.04 4.17 -10.95
C ASN A 54 -12.70 3.82 -10.32
N ALA A 55 -11.61 4.05 -11.02
CA ALA A 55 -10.30 3.79 -10.47
C ALA A 55 -9.31 4.88 -10.85
N ILE A 56 -8.35 5.09 -9.97
CA ILE A 56 -7.11 5.80 -10.23
C ILE A 56 -6.02 4.73 -10.28
N ASP A 57 -5.36 4.61 -11.40
CA ASP A 57 -4.18 3.75 -11.52
C ASP A 57 -2.92 4.57 -11.41
N TYR A 58 -1.97 4.02 -10.70
CA TYR A 58 -0.59 4.45 -10.70
C TYR A 58 0.28 3.27 -11.12
N ASN A 59 0.99 3.42 -12.23
CA ASN A 59 1.95 2.44 -12.70
C ASN A 59 3.23 2.51 -11.86
N ILE A 60 3.17 2.01 -10.65
CA ILE A 60 4.36 1.84 -9.82
C ILE A 60 5.10 0.60 -10.33
N PRO A 61 6.42 0.63 -10.42
CA PRO A 61 7.20 -0.55 -10.78
C PRO A 61 7.24 -1.57 -9.64
N LEU A 62 6.07 -2.04 -9.16
CA LEU A 62 6.01 -3.08 -8.15
C LEU A 62 6.59 -4.38 -8.69
N VAL A 63 7.42 -5.03 -7.89
CA VAL A 63 7.94 -6.36 -8.18
C VAL A 63 7.05 -7.39 -7.54
N VAL A 64 6.41 -8.24 -8.33
CA VAL A 64 5.54 -9.31 -7.83
C VAL A 64 6.31 -10.21 -6.86
N GLY A 65 5.70 -10.50 -5.71
CA GLY A 65 6.29 -11.28 -4.63
C GLY A 65 7.05 -10.47 -3.58
N LYS A 66 7.33 -9.19 -3.82
CA LYS A 66 7.94 -8.30 -2.84
C LYS A 66 6.89 -7.69 -1.91
N THR A 67 7.31 -7.36 -0.70
CA THR A 67 6.46 -6.75 0.32
C THR A 67 6.60 -5.22 0.28
N TYR A 68 5.49 -4.53 0.32
CA TYR A 68 5.42 -3.08 0.32
C TYR A 68 4.58 -2.54 1.47
N LYS A 69 4.92 -1.33 1.91
CA LYS A 69 4.08 -0.48 2.74
C LYS A 69 3.51 0.63 1.87
N ALA A 70 2.18 0.75 1.81
CA ALA A 70 1.49 1.89 1.22
C ALA A 70 0.85 2.75 2.30
N THR A 71 0.93 4.07 2.14
CA THR A 71 0.20 5.04 2.95
C THR A 71 -0.47 6.06 2.05
N LEU A 72 -1.61 6.58 2.48
CA LEU A 72 -2.26 7.73 1.85
C LEU A 72 -3.13 8.47 2.87
N LEU A 73 -3.33 9.74 2.64
CA LEU A 73 -4.34 10.55 3.32
C LEU A 73 -5.61 10.57 2.47
N PHE A 74 -6.73 10.18 3.06
CA PHE A 74 -8.04 10.24 2.43
C PHE A 74 -8.88 11.38 3.01
N ASN A 75 -9.26 12.30 2.15
CA ASN A 75 -10.22 13.35 2.44
C ASN A 75 -11.34 13.28 1.40
N GLU A 76 -12.56 13.55 1.80
CA GLU A 76 -13.69 13.61 0.88
C GLU A 76 -14.03 15.07 0.54
N VAL A 77 -14.32 15.33 -0.73
CA VAL A 77 -14.78 16.63 -1.22
C VAL A 77 -16.12 16.45 -1.93
N GLY A 78 -17.21 16.60 -1.19
CA GLY A 78 -18.55 16.69 -1.77
C GLY A 78 -19.15 15.38 -2.28
N SER A 79 -18.81 14.25 -1.67
CA SER A 79 -19.40 12.95 -1.97
C SER A 79 -20.49 12.54 -0.98
N SER A 80 -21.37 11.66 -1.39
CA SER A 80 -22.34 10.99 -0.53
C SER A 80 -21.85 9.61 -0.01
N THR A 81 -20.71 9.14 -0.49
CA THR A 81 -20.16 7.81 -0.12
C THR A 81 -18.65 7.86 -0.01
N ASN A 82 -18.08 7.34 1.08
CA ASN A 82 -16.62 7.21 1.29
C ASN A 82 -16.16 5.79 1.00
N LYS A 83 -16.59 5.23 -0.13
CA LYS A 83 -16.29 3.85 -0.47
C LYS A 83 -15.15 3.79 -1.47
N TRP A 84 -14.02 3.28 -1.02
CA TRP A 84 -12.85 3.07 -1.85
C TRP A 84 -11.99 1.94 -1.29
N ALA A 85 -11.09 1.41 -2.10
CA ALA A 85 -10.11 0.42 -1.70
C ALA A 85 -8.79 0.62 -2.45
N LEU A 86 -7.68 0.27 -1.82
CA LEU A 86 -6.41 0.00 -2.49
C LEU A 86 -6.46 -1.39 -3.12
N TYR A 87 -5.95 -1.51 -4.33
CA TYR A 87 -5.97 -2.73 -5.11
C TYR A 87 -4.63 -2.99 -5.82
N SER A 88 -4.09 -4.20 -5.68
CA SER A 88 -2.94 -4.69 -6.44
C SER A 88 -3.12 -6.18 -6.70
N GLY A 89 -3.94 -6.53 -7.69
CA GLY A 89 -4.36 -7.91 -7.94
C GLY A 89 -5.34 -8.50 -6.91
N GLY A 90 -5.67 -7.74 -5.87
CA GLY A 90 -6.63 -8.01 -4.79
C GLY A 90 -6.84 -6.76 -3.95
N TYR A 91 -7.90 -6.71 -3.16
CA TYR A 91 -8.17 -5.60 -2.24
C TYR A 91 -7.23 -5.65 -1.05
N LEU A 92 -6.61 -4.53 -0.71
CA LEU A 92 -5.54 -4.45 0.28
C LEU A 92 -5.98 -3.88 1.63
N ASN A 93 -6.97 -2.99 1.66
CA ASN A 93 -7.40 -2.26 2.86
C ASN A 93 -8.84 -2.56 3.29
N GLY A 94 -9.28 -3.77 3.08
CA GLY A 94 -10.63 -4.19 3.41
C GLY A 94 -11.19 -5.17 2.40
N ALA A 95 -12.46 -5.54 2.54
CA ALA A 95 -13.04 -6.62 1.76
C ALA A 95 -13.23 -6.26 0.28
N ASP A 96 -13.65 -5.03 -0.02
CA ASP A 96 -13.78 -4.53 -1.39
C ASP A 96 -13.98 -3.00 -1.41
N ASN A 97 -14.03 -2.41 -2.61
CA ASN A 97 -14.27 -0.98 -2.80
C ASN A 97 -15.69 -0.51 -2.40
N ARG A 98 -16.53 -1.38 -1.88
CA ARG A 98 -17.89 -1.06 -1.42
C ARG A 98 -17.96 -0.76 0.07
N GLU A 99 -16.86 -0.97 0.80
CA GLU A 99 -16.79 -0.65 2.20
C GLU A 99 -16.54 0.85 2.43
N VAL A 100 -17.18 1.38 3.48
CA VAL A 100 -16.99 2.77 3.90
C VAL A 100 -15.63 2.90 4.57
N GLN A 101 -14.82 3.81 4.09
CA GLN A 101 -13.53 4.14 4.68
C GLN A 101 -13.63 5.40 5.53
N ALA A 102 -12.94 5.42 6.66
CA ALA A 102 -12.83 6.63 7.47
C ALA A 102 -11.93 7.67 6.78
N TYR A 103 -12.17 8.95 7.07
CA TYR A 103 -11.22 10.00 6.69
C TYR A 103 -9.93 9.87 7.49
N GLY A 104 -8.84 10.33 6.92
CA GLY A 104 -7.54 10.34 7.58
C GLY A 104 -6.50 9.47 6.88
N VAL A 105 -5.45 9.17 7.61
CA VAL A 105 -4.32 8.38 7.10
C VAL A 105 -4.66 6.89 7.11
N HIS A 106 -4.49 6.27 5.96
CA HIS A 106 -4.56 4.82 5.79
C HIS A 106 -3.18 4.25 5.55
N THR A 107 -2.89 3.12 6.16
CA THR A 107 -1.64 2.38 5.99
C THR A 107 -1.96 0.92 5.78
N VAL A 108 -1.30 0.30 4.80
CA VAL A 108 -1.40 -1.14 4.54
C VAL A 108 -0.03 -1.71 4.18
N THR A 109 0.24 -2.92 4.69
CA THR A 109 1.37 -3.75 4.26
C THR A 109 0.82 -4.87 3.40
N PHE A 110 1.43 -5.11 2.24
CA PHE A 110 0.97 -6.12 1.31
C PHE A 110 2.11 -6.74 0.51
N VAL A 111 1.89 -7.97 0.05
CA VAL A 111 2.75 -8.60 -0.96
C VAL A 111 2.18 -8.26 -2.34
N ALA A 112 3.00 -7.70 -3.21
CA ALA A 112 2.55 -7.34 -4.56
C ALA A 112 2.20 -8.60 -5.37
N THR A 113 0.99 -8.65 -5.87
CA THR A 113 0.51 -9.70 -6.80
C THR A 113 0.34 -9.17 -8.22
N ASN A 114 0.52 -7.86 -8.40
CA ASN A 114 0.50 -7.17 -9.67
C ASN A 114 1.58 -6.08 -9.70
N THR A 115 1.89 -5.56 -10.88
CA THR A 115 2.86 -4.47 -11.11
C THR A 115 2.24 -3.08 -10.98
N THR A 116 0.95 -2.97 -10.68
CA THR A 116 0.21 -1.72 -10.53
C THR A 116 -0.42 -1.64 -9.14
N LEU A 117 -0.53 -0.42 -8.63
CA LEU A 117 -1.39 -0.08 -7.51
C LEU A 117 -2.54 0.80 -8.01
N SER A 118 -3.76 0.46 -7.64
CA SER A 118 -4.95 1.24 -7.98
C SER A 118 -5.66 1.71 -6.72
N ILE A 119 -6.29 2.88 -6.80
CA ILE A 119 -7.30 3.32 -5.84
C ILE A 119 -8.65 3.16 -6.53
N GLN A 120 -9.42 2.18 -6.11
CA GLN A 120 -10.75 1.90 -6.67
C GLN A 120 -11.82 2.54 -5.81
N THR A 121 -12.75 3.26 -6.43
CA THR A 121 -13.85 3.95 -5.75
C THR A 121 -15.19 3.37 -6.21
N TYR A 122 -16.19 3.43 -5.32
CA TYR A 122 -17.53 2.97 -5.63
C TYR A 122 -18.52 4.14 -5.66
N GLY A 123 -18.88 4.57 -6.86
CA GLY A 123 -19.74 5.73 -7.08
C GLY A 123 -21.25 5.54 -6.81
N ALA A 124 -21.70 4.31 -6.54
CA ALA A 124 -23.10 3.97 -6.23
C ALA A 124 -24.16 4.62 -7.17
N GLY A 125 -23.80 4.83 -8.45
CA GLY A 125 -24.69 5.44 -9.44
C GLY A 125 -24.84 6.95 -9.34
N ALA A 126 -24.02 7.62 -8.56
CA ALA A 126 -23.98 9.07 -8.44
C ALA A 126 -22.58 9.62 -8.72
N ILE A 127 -22.50 10.87 -9.16
CA ILE A 127 -21.21 11.58 -9.24
C ILE A 127 -20.72 11.83 -7.83
N ALA A 128 -19.52 11.39 -7.54
CA ALA A 128 -18.84 11.59 -6.27
C ALA A 128 -17.46 12.19 -6.52
N THR A 129 -16.95 12.93 -5.55
CA THR A 129 -15.62 13.52 -5.60
C THR A 129 -14.82 13.00 -4.40
N TYR A 130 -13.67 12.42 -4.68
CA TYR A 130 -12.73 11.90 -3.69
C TYR A 130 -11.45 12.72 -3.72
N SER A 131 -10.91 13.01 -2.55
CA SER A 131 -9.62 13.67 -2.41
C SER A 131 -8.64 12.73 -1.71
N PHE A 132 -7.44 12.62 -2.29
CA PHE A 132 -6.32 11.86 -1.76
C PHE A 132 -5.06 12.72 -1.74
N ASP A 133 -4.20 12.48 -0.76
CA ASP A 133 -2.93 13.19 -0.60
C ASP A 133 -1.89 12.27 0.07
N ASN A 134 -0.64 12.69 0.05
CA ASN A 134 0.46 12.02 0.72
C ASN A 134 0.53 10.51 0.39
N ILE A 135 0.33 10.17 -0.89
CA ILE A 135 0.42 8.79 -1.36
C ILE A 135 1.89 8.38 -1.39
N SER A 136 2.22 7.34 -0.65
CA SER A 136 3.58 6.81 -0.52
C SER A 136 3.54 5.30 -0.63
N VAL A 137 4.47 4.72 -1.38
CA VAL A 137 4.67 3.27 -1.47
C VAL A 137 6.15 2.98 -1.39
N LYS A 138 6.54 2.16 -0.43
CA LYS A 138 7.94 1.78 -0.20
C LYS A 138 8.07 0.28 -0.05
N GLU A 139 9.08 -0.32 -0.68
CA GLU A 139 9.42 -1.72 -0.44
C GLU A 139 9.85 -1.91 1.03
N ILE A 140 9.51 -3.06 1.59
CA ILE A 140 10.12 -3.59 2.82
C ILE A 140 11.12 -4.64 2.34
N PRO A 141 12.40 -4.27 2.16
CA PRO A 141 13.36 -5.15 1.52
C PRO A 141 13.58 -6.42 2.32
N ASP A 142 13.82 -7.50 1.61
CA ASP A 142 14.30 -8.79 2.14
C ASP A 142 13.35 -9.55 3.06
N TRP A 143 12.20 -8.98 3.43
CA TRP A 143 11.22 -9.64 4.29
C TRP A 143 9.90 -9.93 3.58
N SER A 144 9.36 -11.11 3.81
CA SER A 144 8.03 -11.51 3.36
C SER A 144 7.08 -11.58 4.55
N PHE A 145 6.00 -10.81 4.47
CA PHE A 145 4.96 -10.70 5.49
C PHE A 145 3.79 -11.60 5.09
N GLY A 146 3.57 -12.66 5.87
CA GLY A 146 2.41 -13.52 5.74
C GLY A 146 1.15 -12.90 6.33
N GLU A 147 0.06 -13.67 6.31
CA GLU A 147 -1.22 -13.24 6.88
C GLU A 147 -1.06 -12.83 8.36
N GLY A 148 -1.72 -11.75 8.76
CA GLY A 148 -1.65 -11.23 10.13
C GLY A 148 -0.42 -10.40 10.46
N TRP A 149 0.64 -10.46 9.65
CA TRP A 149 1.81 -9.63 9.83
C TRP A 149 1.68 -8.28 9.16
N SER A 150 2.21 -7.25 9.80
CA SER A 150 2.24 -5.88 9.28
C SER A 150 3.52 -5.17 9.69
N TYR A 151 3.88 -4.13 8.94
CA TYR A 151 4.97 -3.23 9.30
C TYR A 151 4.41 -2.04 10.10
N VAL A 152 4.91 -1.86 11.31
CA VAL A 152 4.54 -0.73 12.18
C VAL A 152 5.80 -0.11 12.77
N ASP A 153 6.10 1.13 12.42
CA ASP A 153 7.18 1.94 13.00
C ASP A 153 8.55 1.23 13.09
N GLY A 154 8.99 0.60 12.00
CA GLY A 154 10.27 -0.11 11.95
C GLY A 154 10.23 -1.52 12.54
N LYS A 155 9.07 -2.02 12.92
CA LYS A 155 8.88 -3.33 13.52
C LYS A 155 7.91 -4.19 12.73
N ALA A 156 8.08 -5.50 12.77
CA ALA A 156 7.08 -6.45 12.35
C ALA A 156 6.07 -6.64 13.49
N SER A 157 4.79 -6.44 13.21
CA SER A 157 3.70 -6.62 14.16
C SER A 157 2.77 -7.73 13.69
N LEU A 158 2.40 -8.62 14.60
CA LEU A 158 1.47 -9.73 14.33
C LEU A 158 0.14 -9.51 15.04
N VAL A 159 -0.95 -9.57 14.26
CA VAL A 159 -2.29 -9.82 14.78
C VAL A 159 -2.67 -11.24 14.40
N HIS A 160 -2.80 -12.10 15.40
CA HIS A 160 -3.14 -13.52 15.17
C HIS A 160 -4.51 -13.67 14.51
N VAL A 161 -4.53 -14.23 13.30
CA VAL A 161 -5.76 -14.39 12.49
C VAL A 161 -6.00 -15.84 12.06
N SER A 162 -4.95 -16.67 12.05
CA SER A 162 -5.03 -18.07 11.66
C SER A 162 -4.11 -18.96 12.50
N THR A 163 -4.04 -20.22 12.18
CA THR A 163 -3.20 -21.18 12.95
C THR A 163 -1.72 -21.12 12.57
N THR A 164 -1.36 -20.42 11.51
CA THR A 164 0.01 -20.40 11.02
C THR A 164 0.27 -19.10 10.25
N GLU A 165 1.01 -18.19 10.87
CA GLU A 165 1.44 -16.93 10.28
C GLU A 165 2.97 -16.90 10.16
N TYR A 166 3.48 -16.41 9.05
CA TYR A 166 4.91 -16.37 8.78
C TYR A 166 5.41 -14.94 8.58
N LEU A 167 6.52 -14.63 9.24
CA LEU A 167 7.46 -13.60 8.84
C LEU A 167 8.71 -14.32 8.38
N SER A 168 9.14 -14.13 7.14
CA SER A 168 10.25 -14.87 6.59
C SER A 168 11.22 -14.00 5.81
N GLN A 169 12.47 -14.43 5.80
CA GLN A 169 13.52 -13.88 4.96
C GLN A 169 14.29 -15.05 4.35
N GLU A 170 14.64 -14.93 3.08
CA GLU A 170 15.57 -15.87 2.44
C GLU A 170 17.00 -15.50 2.83
N LEU A 171 17.68 -16.40 3.51
CA LEU A 171 19.07 -16.23 3.89
C LEU A 171 19.98 -16.84 2.83
N THR A 172 20.87 -16.03 2.28
CA THR A 172 21.90 -16.48 1.34
C THR A 172 23.24 -16.64 2.08
N GLY A 173 24.09 -17.55 1.63
CA GLY A 173 25.41 -17.73 2.22
C GLY A 173 25.47 -18.67 3.42
N LEU A 174 24.37 -19.31 3.80
CA LEU A 174 24.40 -20.36 4.82
C LEU A 174 25.22 -21.54 4.35
N VAL A 175 26.10 -22.03 5.22
CA VAL A 175 27.01 -23.16 4.94
C VAL A 175 26.57 -24.36 5.76
N ASP A 176 26.38 -25.48 5.11
CA ASP A 176 26.02 -26.73 5.76
C ASP A 176 27.03 -27.14 6.85
N GLY A 177 26.54 -27.63 7.99
CA GLY A 177 27.31 -28.01 9.14
C GLY A 177 27.83 -26.86 10.03
N ARG A 178 27.54 -25.61 9.73
CA ARG A 178 27.80 -24.46 10.62
C ARG A 178 26.68 -24.22 11.59
N THR A 179 27.03 -23.69 12.76
CA THR A 179 26.06 -23.21 13.75
C THR A 179 25.88 -21.71 13.61
N TYR A 180 24.63 -21.28 13.53
CA TYR A 180 24.22 -19.87 13.46
C TYR A 180 23.44 -19.50 14.72
N VAL A 181 23.53 -18.23 15.13
CA VAL A 181 22.76 -17.67 16.24
C VAL A 181 21.72 -16.71 15.64
N ILE A 182 20.48 -16.91 16.02
CA ILE A 182 19.38 -15.99 15.69
C ILE A 182 19.02 -15.24 16.97
N SER A 183 18.96 -13.92 16.88
CA SER A 183 18.50 -13.05 17.96
C SER A 183 17.44 -12.08 17.46
N PHE A 184 16.44 -11.80 18.28
CA PHE A 184 15.39 -10.82 18.02
C PHE A 184 14.80 -10.36 19.33
N ASP A 185 14.23 -9.16 19.32
CA ASP A 185 13.50 -8.59 20.46
C ASP A 185 11.99 -8.79 20.25
N LEU A 186 11.30 -9.13 21.33
CA LEU A 186 9.83 -9.19 21.38
C LEU A 186 9.36 -8.15 22.40
N ASP A 187 8.43 -7.28 21.95
CA ASP A 187 7.76 -6.26 22.77
C ASP A 187 6.35 -6.70 23.16
#